data_340a8435b55de7de4f00ff54247a90eb
#
_entry.id   340a8435b55de7de4f00ff54247a90eb
#
_cell.length_a   1.000
_cell.length_b   1.000
_cell.length_c   1.000
_cell.angle_alpha   90.00
_cell.angle_beta   90.00
_cell.angle_gamma   90.00
#
_symmetry.space_group_name_H-M   'P 1'
#
loop_
_entity.id
_entity.type
_entity.pdbx_description
1 polymer ?
#
loop_
_entity_poly.entity_id
_entity_poly.type
_entity_poly.pdbx_seq_one_letter_code
_entity_poly.pdbx_strand_id
1 'polypeptide(L)'
;MSSRPVLGVIACNRVVGTESAQAVMDRYIRAAMTYANVAALIVPSLPDLMSAAEVVPRLDGILLTGSPSNVATRRYNEDGGEGPFDDARDEIALSMVDRMIDAQKPVFGICRGFQEINVALGGTLRRDTSASDDLIRHHAPDDVSFDAMF
;
A
#
# COMPACT_ATOMS: atom_id res chain seq x y z
N MET A 1 20.89 2.48 24.62
CA MET A 1 20.80 2.08 23.21
C MET A 1 19.56 2.75 22.62
N SER A 2 19.72 3.47 21.51
CA SER A 2 18.55 3.99 20.81
C SER A 2 17.80 2.80 20.20
N SER A 3 16.51 2.66 20.49
CA SER A 3 15.65 1.68 19.81
C SER A 3 15.49 2.07 18.34
N ARG A 4 15.46 1.09 17.45
CA ARG A 4 15.15 1.35 16.04
C ARG A 4 13.74 1.94 15.92
N PRO A 5 13.50 2.88 14.98
CA PRO A 5 12.15 3.35 14.68
C PRO A 5 11.23 2.19 14.28
N VAL A 6 9.96 2.31 14.60
CA VAL A 6 8.95 1.31 14.29
C VAL A 6 8.21 1.71 13.02
N LEU A 7 8.35 0.89 11.98
CA LEU A 7 7.68 1.07 10.68
C LEU A 7 6.46 0.17 10.57
N GLY A 8 5.29 0.73 10.36
CA GLY A 8 4.09 -0.02 9.98
C GLY A 8 4.11 -0.35 8.47
N VAL A 9 3.99 -1.62 8.11
CA VAL A 9 3.87 -2.05 6.71
C VAL A 9 2.45 -2.54 6.49
N ILE A 10 1.70 -1.85 5.63
CA ILE A 10 0.27 -2.12 5.43
C ILE A 10 0.09 -3.42 4.63
N ALA A 11 -0.67 -4.35 5.20
CA ALA A 11 -0.94 -5.64 4.60
C ALA A 11 -1.99 -5.56 3.48
N CYS A 12 -1.97 -6.56 2.60
CA CYS A 12 -3.03 -6.83 1.62
C CYS A 12 -3.92 -7.96 2.12
N ASN A 13 -5.19 -7.93 1.80
CA ASN A 13 -6.07 -9.09 1.92
C ASN A 13 -5.74 -10.09 0.82
N ARG A 14 -5.53 -11.33 1.20
CA ARG A 14 -5.17 -12.44 0.32
C ARG A 14 -5.96 -13.68 0.67
N VAL A 15 -6.01 -14.61 -0.25
CA VAL A 15 -6.48 -15.97 0.00
C VAL A 15 -5.28 -16.90 -0.13
N VAL A 16 -5.03 -17.68 0.91
CA VAL A 16 -3.99 -18.70 0.95
C VAL A 16 -4.67 -20.06 1.16
N GLY A 17 -4.66 -20.88 0.12
CA GLY A 17 -5.51 -22.07 0.10
C GLY A 17 -7.00 -21.68 0.11
N THR A 18 -7.70 -21.97 1.21
CA THR A 18 -9.12 -21.64 1.43
C THR A 18 -9.32 -20.58 2.51
N GLU A 19 -8.26 -20.00 3.05
CA GLU A 19 -8.34 -19.06 4.18
C GLU A 19 -7.96 -17.65 3.78
N SER A 20 -8.63 -16.68 4.40
CA SER A 20 -8.27 -15.27 4.29
C SER A 20 -6.99 -15.00 5.09
N ALA A 21 -6.08 -14.22 4.52
CA ALA A 21 -4.81 -13.88 5.13
C ALA A 21 -4.48 -12.40 4.97
N GLN A 22 -3.76 -11.85 5.94
CA GLN A 22 -3.12 -10.54 5.86
C GLN A 22 -1.66 -10.75 5.44
N ALA A 23 -1.26 -10.25 4.27
CA ALA A 23 0.03 -10.57 3.69
C ALA A 23 0.80 -9.33 3.22
N VAL A 24 2.10 -9.37 3.43
CA VAL A 24 3.08 -8.44 2.85
C VAL A 24 4.18 -9.27 2.20
N MET A 25 4.57 -8.93 0.98
CA MET A 25 5.67 -9.60 0.31
C MET A 25 6.98 -9.35 1.03
N ASP A 26 7.74 -10.40 1.29
CA ASP A 26 8.99 -10.41 2.06
C ASP A 26 10.01 -9.38 1.58
N ARG A 27 10.10 -9.13 0.26
CA ARG A 27 10.99 -8.12 -0.34
C ARG A 27 10.81 -6.71 0.24
N TYR A 28 9.58 -6.29 0.54
CA TYR A 28 9.30 -4.96 1.12
C TYR A 28 9.80 -4.88 2.57
N ILE A 29 9.54 -5.93 3.34
CA ILE A 29 9.97 -6.00 4.75
C ILE A 29 11.49 -6.02 4.83
N ARG A 30 12.14 -6.87 4.03
CA ARG A 30 13.62 -6.98 3.99
C ARG A 30 14.27 -5.67 3.57
N ALA A 31 13.77 -5.04 2.50
CA ALA A 31 14.30 -3.76 2.02
C ALA A 31 14.19 -2.67 3.09
N ALA A 32 13.01 -2.52 3.72
CA ALA A 32 12.80 -1.53 4.77
C ALA A 32 13.74 -1.76 5.96
N MET A 33 13.85 -2.98 6.46
CA MET A 33 14.71 -3.30 7.59
C MET A 33 16.20 -3.14 7.28
N THR A 34 16.60 -3.45 6.05
CA THR A 34 18.01 -3.38 5.63
C THR A 34 18.47 -1.94 5.38
N TYR A 35 17.67 -1.18 4.63
CA TYR A 35 18.12 0.14 4.15
C TYR A 35 17.68 1.29 5.04
N ALA A 36 16.54 1.17 5.74
CA ALA A 36 16.07 2.20 6.66
C ALA A 36 16.38 1.90 8.14
N ASN A 37 16.96 0.76 8.45
CA ASN A 37 17.32 0.34 9.81
C ASN A 37 16.14 0.44 10.80
N VAL A 38 14.95 0.01 10.39
CA VAL A 38 13.72 0.06 11.17
C VAL A 38 13.35 -1.32 11.75
N ALA A 39 12.48 -1.33 12.76
CA ALA A 39 11.74 -2.51 13.18
C ALA A 39 10.41 -2.51 12.41
N ALA A 40 10.20 -3.46 11.49
CA ALA A 40 8.98 -3.53 10.69
C ALA A 40 7.89 -4.34 11.39
N LEU A 41 6.68 -3.77 11.48
CA LEU A 41 5.47 -4.43 11.95
C LEU A 41 4.45 -4.48 10.82
N ILE A 42 3.82 -5.63 10.61
CA ILE A 42 2.71 -5.76 9.65
C ILE A 42 1.45 -5.18 10.28
N VAL A 43 0.84 -4.22 9.62
CA VAL A 43 -0.43 -3.62 10.00
C VAL A 43 -1.54 -4.29 9.20
N PRO A 44 -2.47 -5.02 9.83
CA PRO A 44 -3.54 -5.69 9.13
C PRO A 44 -4.56 -4.70 8.55
N SER A 45 -5.11 -5.04 7.39
CA SER A 45 -6.17 -4.28 6.74
C SER A 45 -7.55 -4.84 7.13
N LEU A 46 -7.93 -4.61 8.38
CA LEU A 46 -9.18 -5.06 9.00
C LEU A 46 -9.89 -3.87 9.67
N PRO A 47 -10.52 -2.97 8.88
CA PRO A 47 -11.08 -1.71 9.37
C PRO A 47 -12.27 -1.89 10.34
N ASP A 48 -12.92 -3.05 10.29
CA ASP A 48 -13.98 -3.44 11.21
C ASP A 48 -13.50 -3.78 12.63
N LEU A 49 -12.22 -4.10 12.78
CA LEU A 49 -11.62 -4.53 14.05
C LEU A 49 -10.59 -3.54 14.61
N MET A 50 -9.98 -2.74 13.74
CA MET A 50 -8.87 -1.85 14.12
C MET A 50 -8.90 -0.56 13.30
N SER A 51 -8.84 0.57 13.97
CA SER A 51 -8.79 1.88 13.34
C SER A 51 -7.34 2.40 13.18
N ALA A 52 -7.13 3.26 12.18
CA ALA A 52 -5.85 3.96 12.02
C ALA A 52 -5.49 4.81 13.26
N ALA A 53 -6.49 5.34 13.98
CA ALA A 53 -6.28 6.13 15.20
C ALA A 53 -5.60 5.34 16.32
N GLU A 54 -5.84 4.03 16.40
CA GLU A 54 -5.24 3.17 17.40
C GLU A 54 -3.78 2.82 17.05
N VAL A 55 -3.47 2.77 15.77
CA VAL A 55 -2.17 2.29 15.26
C VAL A 55 -1.14 3.40 15.13
N VAL A 56 -1.53 4.54 14.55
CA VAL A 56 -0.63 5.68 14.25
C VAL A 56 0.22 6.14 15.44
N PRO A 57 -0.30 6.23 16.68
CA PRO A 57 0.52 6.62 17.83
C PRO A 57 1.68 5.66 18.14
N ARG A 58 1.59 4.40 17.69
CA ARG A 58 2.57 3.34 17.97
C ARG A 58 3.67 3.22 16.90
N LEU A 59 3.54 3.97 15.81
CA LEU A 59 4.45 3.90 14.67
C LEU A 59 5.26 5.18 14.53
N ASP A 60 6.47 5.07 14.04
CA ASP A 60 7.33 6.19 13.66
C ASP A 60 7.22 6.52 12.17
N GLY A 61 6.69 5.61 11.35
CA GLY A 61 6.46 5.78 9.92
C GLY A 61 5.60 4.67 9.35
N ILE A 62 5.13 4.81 8.11
CA ILE A 62 4.42 3.75 7.39
C ILE A 62 4.98 3.51 5.99
N LEU A 63 4.89 2.26 5.56
CA LEU A 63 5.15 1.80 4.21
C LEU A 63 3.88 1.21 3.59
N LEU A 64 3.44 1.81 2.50
CA LEU A 64 2.37 1.31 1.64
C LEU A 64 3.00 0.55 0.48
N THR A 65 2.78 -0.76 0.43
CA THR A 65 3.41 -1.65 -0.55
C THR A 65 2.65 -1.70 -1.88
N GLY A 66 3.31 -2.18 -2.92
CA GLY A 66 2.64 -2.63 -4.14
C GLY A 66 1.66 -3.77 -3.86
N SER A 67 0.66 -3.90 -4.72
CA SER A 67 -0.34 -4.96 -4.71
C SER A 67 -0.90 -5.15 -6.11
N PRO A 68 -1.36 -6.35 -6.49
CA PRO A 68 -2.10 -6.55 -7.74
C PRO A 68 -3.54 -6.01 -7.69
N SER A 69 -4.08 -5.66 -6.52
CA SER A 69 -5.36 -4.96 -6.42
C SER A 69 -5.24 -3.49 -6.77
N ASN A 70 -6.32 -2.90 -7.25
CA ASN A 70 -6.43 -1.47 -7.53
C ASN A 70 -7.12 -0.74 -6.36
N VAL A 71 -6.89 0.56 -6.25
CA VAL A 71 -7.70 1.43 -5.40
C VAL A 71 -9.10 1.52 -6.02
N ALA A 72 -10.13 1.33 -5.22
CA ALA A 72 -11.51 1.35 -5.70
C ALA A 72 -11.88 2.74 -6.26
N THR A 73 -12.50 2.77 -7.43
CA THR A 73 -12.81 4.01 -8.17
C THR A 73 -13.67 4.99 -7.37
N ARG A 74 -14.59 4.48 -6.54
CA ARG A 74 -15.38 5.31 -5.63
C ARG A 74 -14.56 6.13 -4.62
N ARG A 75 -13.31 5.74 -4.36
CA ARG A 75 -12.42 6.46 -3.43
C ARG A 75 -11.90 7.78 -4.02
N TYR A 76 -12.01 7.96 -5.35
CA TYR A 76 -11.66 9.20 -6.05
C TYR A 76 -12.79 9.72 -6.96
N ASN A 77 -14.05 9.44 -6.56
CA ASN A 77 -15.27 9.94 -7.18
C ASN A 77 -15.44 9.55 -8.66
N GLU A 78 -15.00 8.36 -9.04
CA GLU A 78 -15.26 7.78 -10.35
C GLU A 78 -16.17 6.55 -10.23
N ASP A 79 -17.05 6.39 -11.20
CA ASP A 79 -17.93 5.24 -11.30
C ASP A 79 -17.32 4.10 -12.13
N GLY A 80 -17.75 2.88 -11.83
CA GLY A 80 -17.33 1.69 -12.57
C GLY A 80 -15.90 1.28 -12.24
N GLY A 81 -15.23 0.68 -13.22
CA GLY A 81 -13.89 0.11 -13.08
C GLY A 81 -13.93 -1.39 -12.80
N GLU A 82 -12.90 -2.07 -13.30
CA GLU A 82 -12.73 -3.50 -13.09
C GLU A 82 -11.69 -3.74 -11.99
N GLY A 83 -12.01 -4.72 -11.12
CA GLY A 83 -11.09 -5.14 -10.05
C GLY A 83 -9.89 -5.92 -10.60
N PRO A 84 -9.12 -6.54 -9.71
CA PRO A 84 -9.47 -6.74 -8.31
C PRO A 84 -9.33 -5.48 -7.45
N PHE A 85 -10.25 -5.29 -6.50
CA PHE A 85 -10.17 -4.25 -5.47
C PHE A 85 -9.88 -4.86 -4.09
N ASP A 86 -9.32 -4.08 -3.20
CA ASP A 86 -9.12 -4.42 -1.78
C ASP A 86 -9.65 -3.26 -0.93
N ASP A 87 -10.97 -3.25 -0.74
CA ASP A 87 -11.67 -2.15 -0.07
C ASP A 87 -11.27 -1.96 1.38
N ALA A 88 -11.00 -3.05 2.08
CA ALA A 88 -10.57 -2.99 3.46
C ALA A 88 -9.16 -2.37 3.57
N ARG A 89 -8.26 -2.71 2.63
CA ARG A 89 -6.97 -2.06 2.55
C ARG A 89 -7.10 -0.58 2.17
N ASP A 90 -7.97 -0.23 1.22
CA ASP A 90 -8.20 1.18 0.86
C ASP A 90 -8.59 1.99 2.10
N GLU A 91 -9.52 1.48 2.90
CA GLU A 91 -10.02 2.17 4.09
C GLU A 91 -8.92 2.38 5.13
N ILE A 92 -8.15 1.36 5.45
CA ILE A 92 -7.02 1.46 6.39
C ILE A 92 -5.93 2.35 5.82
N ALA A 93 -5.50 2.13 4.56
CA ALA A 93 -4.38 2.85 3.98
C ALA A 93 -4.65 4.36 3.85
N LEU A 94 -5.81 4.76 3.32
CA LEU A 94 -6.16 6.17 3.16
C LEU A 94 -6.26 6.86 4.53
N SER A 95 -6.94 6.24 5.51
CA SER A 95 -7.01 6.78 6.86
C SER A 95 -5.65 6.84 7.57
N MET A 96 -4.77 5.88 7.31
CA MET A 96 -3.40 5.90 7.86
C MET A 96 -2.58 7.04 7.25
N VAL A 97 -2.67 7.29 5.93
CA VAL A 97 -1.97 8.40 5.28
C VAL A 97 -2.36 9.73 5.89
N ASP A 98 -3.66 10.02 5.96
CA ASP A 98 -4.17 11.27 6.53
C ASP A 98 -3.64 11.50 7.96
N ARG A 99 -3.77 10.49 8.81
CA ARG A 99 -3.35 10.59 10.21
C ARG A 99 -1.84 10.67 10.42
N MET A 100 -1.06 10.00 9.57
CA MET A 100 0.41 10.09 9.62
C MET A 100 0.87 11.49 9.22
N ILE A 101 0.26 12.10 8.19
CA ILE A 101 0.54 13.48 7.78
C ILE A 101 0.18 14.45 8.90
N ASP A 102 -1.00 14.34 9.50
CA ASP A 102 -1.43 15.16 10.63
C ASP A 102 -0.47 15.04 11.83
N ALA A 103 0.05 13.84 12.07
CA ALA A 103 1.03 13.55 13.10
C ALA A 103 2.47 13.94 12.72
N GLN A 104 2.70 14.47 11.52
CA GLN A 104 4.02 14.82 10.97
C GLN A 104 4.99 13.61 10.93
N LYS A 105 4.46 12.41 10.67
CA LYS A 105 5.21 11.17 10.55
C LYS A 105 5.40 10.77 9.10
N PRO A 106 6.55 10.17 8.72
CA PRO A 106 6.85 9.83 7.34
C PRO A 106 5.92 8.76 6.77
N VAL A 107 5.55 8.96 5.52
CA VAL A 107 4.76 8.03 4.70
C VAL A 107 5.55 7.73 3.43
N PHE A 108 5.72 6.45 3.10
CA PHE A 108 6.35 6.00 1.87
C PHE A 108 5.45 5.02 1.13
N GLY A 109 5.24 5.25 -0.17
CA GLY A 109 4.37 4.43 -1.01
C GLY A 109 5.08 3.90 -2.24
N ILE A 110 4.89 2.60 -2.53
CA ILE A 110 5.45 1.92 -3.70
C ILE A 110 4.30 1.40 -4.57
N CYS A 111 4.31 1.72 -5.87
CA CYS A 111 3.32 1.26 -6.85
C CYS A 111 1.89 1.60 -6.37
N ARG A 112 1.09 0.62 -5.97
CA ARG A 112 -0.25 0.86 -5.40
C ARG A 112 -0.21 1.81 -4.19
N GLY A 113 0.81 1.71 -3.34
CA GLY A 113 0.99 2.63 -2.22
C GLY A 113 1.15 4.09 -2.63
N PHE A 114 1.83 4.36 -3.74
CA PHE A 114 1.89 5.70 -4.33
C PHE A 114 0.50 6.17 -4.80
N GLN A 115 -0.30 5.28 -5.39
CA GLN A 115 -1.67 5.58 -5.79
C GLN A 115 -2.56 5.88 -4.58
N GLU A 116 -2.41 5.13 -3.49
CA GLU A 116 -3.11 5.37 -2.21
C GLU A 116 -2.79 6.76 -1.64
N ILE A 117 -1.53 7.17 -1.65
CA ILE A 117 -1.12 8.52 -1.21
C ILE A 117 -1.75 9.60 -2.10
N ASN A 118 -1.73 9.42 -3.42
CA ASN A 118 -2.33 10.37 -4.35
C ASN A 118 -3.84 10.55 -4.09
N VAL A 119 -4.57 9.45 -3.88
CA VAL A 119 -6.01 9.47 -3.59
C VAL A 119 -6.29 10.10 -2.22
N ALA A 120 -5.53 9.76 -1.19
CA ALA A 120 -5.66 10.36 0.14
C ALA A 120 -5.49 11.90 0.10
N LEU A 121 -4.61 12.39 -0.75
CA LEU A 121 -4.39 13.83 -0.97
C LEU A 121 -5.41 14.48 -1.93
N GLY A 122 -6.47 13.78 -2.31
CA GLY A 122 -7.54 14.28 -3.18
C GLY A 122 -7.27 14.15 -4.68
N GLY A 123 -6.23 13.41 -5.07
CA GLY A 123 -5.94 13.12 -6.47
C GLY A 123 -6.83 12.01 -7.04
N THR A 124 -6.83 11.91 -8.37
CA THR A 124 -7.52 10.87 -9.14
C THR A 124 -6.52 9.94 -9.83
N LEU A 125 -6.99 8.80 -10.32
CA LEU A 125 -6.16 7.81 -10.99
C LEU A 125 -6.64 7.61 -12.42
N ARG A 126 -5.70 7.63 -13.37
CA ARG A 126 -5.96 7.21 -14.75
C ARG A 126 -5.91 5.68 -14.80
N ARG A 127 -7.03 5.07 -15.18
CA ARG A 127 -7.18 3.60 -15.16
C ARG A 127 -6.48 2.90 -16.32
N ASP A 128 -6.45 3.52 -17.49
CA ASP A 128 -5.84 2.93 -18.69
C ASP A 128 -4.62 3.74 -19.10
N THR A 129 -3.45 3.21 -18.77
CA THR A 129 -2.16 3.77 -19.17
C THR A 129 -1.63 3.14 -20.47
N SER A 130 -2.32 2.12 -21.01
CA SER A 130 -1.96 1.45 -22.28
C SER A 130 -2.69 2.02 -23.49
N ALA A 131 -3.69 2.88 -23.29
CA ALA A 131 -4.55 3.42 -24.35
C ALA A 131 -3.90 4.50 -25.24
N SER A 132 -2.65 4.87 -24.98
CA SER A 132 -1.92 5.90 -25.72
C SER A 132 -0.56 5.36 -26.16
N ASP A 133 -0.29 5.44 -27.48
CA ASP A 133 0.99 5.05 -28.05
C ASP A 133 2.19 5.87 -27.54
N ASP A 134 1.91 7.00 -26.89
CA ASP A 134 2.92 7.89 -26.32
C ASP A 134 3.33 7.52 -24.87
N LEU A 135 2.69 6.49 -24.28
CA LEU A 135 2.97 6.09 -22.91
C LEU A 135 3.91 4.87 -22.86
N ILE A 136 4.90 4.96 -22.00
CA ILE A 136 5.76 3.82 -21.70
C ILE A 136 4.91 2.72 -21.05
N ARG A 137 5.09 1.48 -21.52
CA ARG A 137 4.41 0.32 -20.95
C ARG A 137 4.82 0.13 -19.50
N HIS A 138 3.85 0.19 -18.56
CA HIS A 138 4.08 0.07 -17.13
C HIS A 138 3.78 -1.33 -16.55
N HIS A 139 3.37 -2.28 -17.39
CA HIS A 139 3.12 -3.64 -16.95
C HIS A 139 4.39 -4.48 -17.04
N ALA A 140 4.68 -5.22 -15.96
CA ALA A 140 5.72 -6.23 -16.00
C ALA A 140 5.40 -7.30 -17.06
N PRO A 141 6.39 -7.81 -17.80
CA PRO A 141 6.18 -8.98 -18.64
C PRO A 141 5.77 -10.19 -17.80
N ASP A 142 4.79 -10.96 -18.30
CA ASP A 142 4.24 -12.12 -17.57
C ASP A 142 5.24 -13.28 -17.42
N ASP A 143 6.29 -13.29 -18.23
CA ASP A 143 7.30 -14.34 -18.34
C ASP A 143 8.63 -14.02 -17.66
N VAL A 144 8.74 -12.87 -16.98
CA VAL A 144 9.98 -12.41 -16.33
C VAL A 144 9.79 -12.38 -14.82
N SER A 145 10.75 -12.94 -14.08
CA SER A 145 10.73 -12.82 -12.62
C SER A 145 10.94 -11.37 -12.20
N PHE A 146 10.35 -10.99 -11.07
CA PHE A 146 10.47 -9.62 -10.53
C PHE A 146 11.93 -9.18 -10.38
N ASP A 147 12.82 -10.09 -9.95
CA ASP A 147 14.24 -9.82 -9.77
C ASP A 147 15.02 -9.57 -11.07
N ALA A 148 14.44 -9.97 -12.21
CA ALA A 148 15.04 -9.76 -13.54
C ALA A 148 14.52 -8.48 -14.24
N MET A 149 13.67 -7.70 -13.58
CA MET A 149 13.11 -6.46 -14.13
C MET A 149 13.92 -5.20 -13.79
N PHE A 150 14.90 -5.31 -12.89
CA PHE A 150 15.73 -4.20 -12.40
C PHE A 150 17.21 -4.52 -12.46
#